data_f03b92e2824f636e9c2d2aecc97c5db2
#
_entry.id   f03b92e2824f636e9c2d2aecc97c5db2
#
_cell.length_a   1.000
_cell.length_b   1.000
_cell.length_c   1.000
_cell.angle_alpha   90.00
_cell.angle_beta   90.00
_cell.angle_gamma   90.00
#
_symmetry.space_group_name_H-M   'P 1'
#
loop_
_entity.id
_entity.type
_entity.pdbx_description
1 polymer ?
#
loop_
_entity_poly.entity_id
_entity_poly.type
_entity_poly.pdbx_seq_one_letter_code
_entity_poly.pdbx_strand_id
1 'polypeptide(L)'
;MRLISLILLALLSVSAVAAVDMKKPTGKYVQQNNLFPKVKLVTSVGDIIVELDRTKAPLAVNNFLSYVNIKAYDNTVFHRLEPEFVVQGGGYKADMASVDEFPAVFNESGNGAKNQFGSIAMARNNDPHSATSQFFFNLNDNPSLDPGKNWGYTVFGQIQDGFEILEKIKLLETHTDEKTGWQNVPKQPIILKQVILQPEQ
;
A
#
# COMPACT_ATOMS: atom_id res chain seq x y z
N MET A 1 34.19 -47.91 39.57
CA MET A 1 33.63 -47.47 38.29
C MET A 1 32.65 -46.34 38.59
N ARG A 2 33.04 -45.11 38.30
CA ARG A 2 32.14 -43.89 38.43
C ARG A 2 31.61 -43.51 37.07
N LEU A 3 30.29 -43.62 36.86
CA LEU A 3 29.65 -43.13 35.69
C LEU A 3 29.51 -41.57 35.82
N ILE A 4 30.09 -40.87 34.86
CA ILE A 4 29.95 -39.43 34.67
C ILE A 4 28.79 -39.24 33.65
N SER A 5 27.62 -38.77 34.13
CA SER A 5 26.53 -38.35 33.26
C SER A 5 26.80 -36.95 32.73
N LEU A 6 27.03 -36.86 31.42
CA LEU A 6 27.07 -35.58 30.68
C LEU A 6 25.61 -35.10 30.45
N ILE A 7 25.24 -34.02 31.10
CA ILE A 7 23.98 -33.31 30.78
C ILE A 7 24.29 -32.31 29.67
N LEU A 8 23.78 -32.59 28.48
CA LEU A 8 23.86 -31.69 27.33
C LEU A 8 22.79 -30.61 27.47
N LEU A 9 23.19 -29.40 27.88
CA LEU A 9 22.30 -28.23 27.97
C LEU A 9 22.12 -27.67 26.56
N ALA A 10 20.98 -27.93 25.93
CA ALA A 10 20.61 -27.32 24.66
C ALA A 10 20.15 -25.87 24.93
N LEU A 11 20.99 -24.91 24.56
CA LEU A 11 20.62 -23.48 24.52
C LEU A 11 19.68 -23.23 23.35
N LEU A 12 18.38 -23.15 23.62
CA LEU A 12 17.39 -22.62 22.69
C LEU A 12 17.57 -21.10 22.62
N SER A 13 18.23 -20.63 21.55
CA SER A 13 18.26 -19.21 21.23
C SER A 13 16.89 -18.79 20.70
N VAL A 14 16.06 -18.23 21.58
CA VAL A 14 14.84 -17.53 21.19
C VAL A 14 15.25 -16.20 20.57
N SER A 15 15.23 -16.12 19.24
CA SER A 15 15.35 -14.84 18.54
C SER A 15 14.13 -14.00 18.86
N ALA A 16 14.27 -13.03 19.74
CA ALA A 16 13.23 -12.02 19.97
C ALA A 16 13.05 -11.21 18.70
N VAL A 17 11.97 -11.45 17.97
CA VAL A 17 11.50 -10.53 16.92
C VAL A 17 11.10 -9.25 17.65
N ALA A 18 11.88 -8.19 17.47
CA ALA A 18 11.54 -6.89 18.01
C ALA A 18 10.17 -6.46 17.49
N ALA A 19 9.25 -6.12 18.39
CA ALA A 19 7.95 -5.57 17.99
C ALA A 19 8.17 -4.29 17.18
N VAL A 20 7.47 -4.17 16.05
CA VAL A 20 7.53 -2.96 15.22
C VAL A 20 6.87 -1.81 15.96
N ASP A 21 7.60 -0.71 16.17
CA ASP A 21 7.05 0.51 16.77
C ASP A 21 6.27 1.30 15.70
N MET A 22 4.94 1.13 15.67
CA MET A 22 4.04 1.83 14.74
C MET A 22 4.02 3.36 14.92
N LYS A 23 4.67 3.90 15.94
CA LYS A 23 4.85 5.35 16.11
C LYS A 23 6.04 5.90 15.33
N LYS A 24 6.89 5.05 14.79
CA LYS A 24 8.14 5.43 14.12
C LYS A 24 8.21 4.87 12.69
N PRO A 25 7.60 5.55 11.72
CA PRO A 25 7.68 5.12 10.32
C PRO A 25 9.14 5.16 9.84
N THR A 26 9.57 4.08 9.17
CA THR A 26 10.97 3.85 8.78
C THR A 26 11.23 4.02 7.29
N GLY A 27 10.20 4.24 6.48
CA GLY A 27 10.31 4.28 5.01
C GLY A 27 11.29 5.30 4.45
N LYS A 28 11.57 6.40 5.19
CA LYS A 28 12.59 7.38 4.79
C LYS A 28 14.01 6.80 4.74
N TYR A 29 14.25 5.69 5.43
CA TYR A 29 15.55 5.01 5.42
C TYR A 29 15.61 3.87 4.39
N VAL A 30 14.48 3.52 3.78
CA VAL A 30 14.38 2.50 2.76
C VAL A 30 14.86 3.08 1.44
N GLN A 31 15.99 2.60 0.91
CA GLN A 31 16.63 3.18 -0.29
C GLN A 31 16.66 4.72 -0.24
N GLN A 32 17.20 5.28 0.83
CA GLN A 32 17.05 6.71 1.17
C GLN A 32 17.60 7.67 0.11
N ASN A 33 18.57 7.24 -0.70
CA ASN A 33 19.18 8.04 -1.77
C ASN A 33 18.51 7.81 -3.13
N ASN A 34 17.62 6.82 -3.24
CA ASN A 34 16.87 6.54 -4.45
C ASN A 34 15.64 7.46 -4.51
N LEU A 35 15.63 8.38 -5.47
CA LEU A 35 14.51 9.30 -5.67
C LEU A 35 13.30 8.63 -6.34
N PHE A 36 13.52 7.52 -7.05
CA PHE A 36 12.51 6.79 -7.80
C PHE A 36 12.50 5.29 -7.45
N PRO A 37 12.22 4.94 -6.18
CA PRO A 37 12.18 3.52 -5.79
C PRO A 37 11.05 2.80 -6.51
N LYS A 38 11.30 1.56 -6.94
CA LYS A 38 10.30 0.72 -7.59
C LYS A 38 9.81 -0.36 -6.66
N VAL A 39 8.52 -0.63 -6.73
CA VAL A 39 7.88 -1.71 -5.99
C VAL A 39 7.08 -2.59 -6.95
N LYS A 40 7.04 -3.88 -6.63
CA LYS A 40 6.20 -4.85 -7.32
C LYS A 40 5.06 -5.25 -6.38
N LEU A 41 3.84 -4.96 -6.79
CA LEU A 41 2.63 -5.44 -6.12
C LEU A 41 2.24 -6.79 -6.73
N VAL A 42 2.34 -7.85 -5.95
CA VAL A 42 1.92 -9.20 -6.36
C VAL A 42 0.47 -9.38 -5.96
N THR A 43 -0.44 -9.44 -6.94
CA THR A 43 -1.87 -9.57 -6.66
C THR A 43 -2.43 -10.93 -7.07
N SER A 44 -3.68 -11.20 -6.72
CA SER A 44 -4.38 -12.41 -7.16
C SER A 44 -4.77 -12.39 -8.65
N VAL A 45 -4.73 -11.20 -9.29
CA VAL A 45 -5.13 -11.02 -10.70
C VAL A 45 -3.95 -10.72 -11.64
N GLY A 46 -2.75 -10.57 -11.08
CA GLY A 46 -1.50 -10.32 -11.80
C GLY A 46 -0.60 -9.35 -11.03
N ASP A 47 0.61 -9.14 -11.56
CA ASP A 47 1.62 -8.30 -10.94
C ASP A 47 1.58 -6.89 -11.53
N ILE A 48 1.85 -5.88 -10.70
CA ILE A 48 1.91 -4.47 -11.08
C ILE A 48 3.24 -3.91 -10.59
N ILE A 49 4.00 -3.26 -11.47
CA ILE A 49 5.23 -2.56 -11.11
C ILE A 49 4.96 -1.06 -11.07
N VAL A 50 5.28 -0.44 -9.94
CA VAL A 50 5.08 0.98 -9.69
C VAL A 50 6.42 1.65 -9.41
N GLU A 51 6.70 2.75 -10.08
CA GLU A 51 7.76 3.68 -9.72
C GLU A 51 7.19 4.77 -8.83
N LEU A 52 7.79 4.97 -7.67
CA LEU A 52 7.42 5.98 -6.69
C LEU A 52 8.27 7.24 -6.92
N ASP A 53 7.72 8.41 -6.66
CA ASP A 53 8.39 9.69 -6.93
C ASP A 53 8.59 10.50 -5.64
N ARG A 54 9.77 10.37 -5.01
CA ARG A 54 10.18 11.15 -3.84
C ARG A 54 10.42 12.62 -4.14
N THR A 55 10.65 12.98 -5.41
CA THR A 55 10.87 14.39 -5.78
C THR A 55 9.57 15.19 -5.68
N LYS A 56 8.43 14.54 -5.91
CA LYS A 56 7.10 15.14 -5.87
C LYS A 56 6.36 14.89 -4.56
N ALA A 57 6.48 13.69 -3.99
CA ALA A 57 5.71 13.29 -2.81
C ALA A 57 6.57 12.54 -1.78
N PRO A 58 7.62 13.16 -1.21
CA PRO A 58 8.52 12.47 -0.28
C PRO A 58 7.82 11.92 0.96
N LEU A 59 6.82 12.60 1.51
CA LEU A 59 6.11 12.13 2.70
C LEU A 59 5.23 10.92 2.38
N ALA A 60 4.48 10.97 1.29
CA ALA A 60 3.61 9.88 0.86
C ALA A 60 4.44 8.64 0.46
N VAL A 61 5.54 8.79 -0.28
CA VAL A 61 6.43 7.69 -0.65
C VAL A 61 7.06 7.07 0.60
N ASN A 62 7.60 7.87 1.52
CA ASN A 62 8.20 7.35 2.75
C ASN A 62 7.15 6.67 3.66
N ASN A 63 5.93 7.18 3.71
CA ASN A 63 4.83 6.56 4.40
C ASN A 63 4.49 5.19 3.80
N PHE A 64 4.28 5.11 2.50
CA PHE A 64 4.00 3.86 1.80
C PHE A 64 5.11 2.82 2.01
N LEU A 65 6.39 3.23 1.86
CA LEU A 65 7.54 2.35 2.08
C LEU A 65 7.69 1.91 3.55
N SER A 66 7.17 2.67 4.51
CA SER A 66 7.10 2.21 5.91
C SER A 66 6.23 0.97 6.07
N TYR A 67 5.05 0.96 5.43
CA TYR A 67 4.15 -0.20 5.42
C TYR A 67 4.73 -1.38 4.62
N VAL A 68 5.40 -1.10 3.50
CA VAL A 68 6.12 -2.15 2.73
C VAL A 68 7.19 -2.82 3.59
N ASN A 69 8.01 -2.02 4.29
CA ASN A 69 9.11 -2.52 5.10
C ASN A 69 8.67 -3.46 6.23
N ILE A 70 7.51 -3.21 6.83
CA ILE A 70 6.95 -4.07 7.89
C ILE A 70 5.98 -5.12 7.35
N LYS A 71 5.84 -5.26 6.02
CA LYS A 71 4.93 -6.20 5.35
C LYS A 71 3.46 -6.00 5.73
N ALA A 72 3.07 -4.78 6.08
CA ALA A 72 1.69 -4.49 6.50
C ALA A 72 0.68 -4.72 5.37
N TYR A 73 1.10 -4.56 4.11
CA TYR A 73 0.26 -4.79 2.93
C TYR A 73 0.10 -6.27 2.56
N ASP A 74 0.89 -7.18 3.16
CA ASP A 74 0.80 -8.60 2.84
C ASP A 74 -0.57 -9.16 3.20
N ASN A 75 -1.20 -9.84 2.22
CA ASN A 75 -2.54 -10.42 2.32
C ASN A 75 -3.64 -9.40 2.65
N THR A 76 -3.49 -8.15 2.20
CA THR A 76 -4.57 -7.16 2.21
C THR A 76 -5.44 -7.29 0.96
N VAL A 77 -6.59 -6.61 0.96
CA VAL A 77 -7.52 -6.61 -0.16
C VAL A 77 -7.69 -5.22 -0.75
N PHE A 78 -7.98 -5.19 -2.04
CA PHE A 78 -8.61 -4.03 -2.65
C PHE A 78 -10.11 -4.11 -2.34
N HIS A 79 -10.53 -3.37 -1.34
CA HIS A 79 -11.87 -3.47 -0.74
C HIS A 79 -12.93 -2.63 -1.46
N ARG A 80 -12.53 -1.71 -2.35
CA ARG A 80 -13.43 -0.86 -3.14
C ARG A 80 -12.96 -0.78 -4.58
N LEU A 81 -13.89 -0.97 -5.51
CA LEU A 81 -13.65 -0.87 -6.95
C LEU A 81 -14.79 -0.08 -7.60
N GLU A 82 -14.46 1.04 -8.19
CA GLU A 82 -15.32 1.78 -9.12
C GLU A 82 -14.65 1.75 -10.50
N PRO A 83 -15.14 0.94 -11.45
CA PRO A 83 -14.44 0.61 -12.70
C PRO A 83 -13.98 1.81 -13.54
N GLU A 84 -14.79 2.87 -13.61
CA GLU A 84 -14.47 4.09 -14.37
C GLU A 84 -13.81 5.17 -13.50
N PHE A 85 -13.35 4.80 -12.30
CA PHE A 85 -12.80 5.74 -11.33
C PHE A 85 -11.52 5.20 -10.68
N VAL A 86 -11.64 4.38 -9.63
CA VAL A 86 -10.49 3.92 -8.85
C VAL A 86 -10.65 2.49 -8.33
N VAL A 87 -9.52 1.83 -8.03
CA VAL A 87 -9.45 0.64 -7.19
C VAL A 87 -8.63 0.96 -5.93
N GLN A 88 -9.24 0.81 -4.74
CA GLN A 88 -8.68 1.24 -3.46
C GLN A 88 -8.39 0.04 -2.55
N GLY A 89 -7.19 0.04 -1.94
CA GLY A 89 -6.71 -1.02 -1.05
C GLY A 89 -5.80 -0.50 0.06
N GLY A 90 -5.08 -1.44 0.71
CA GLY A 90 -4.06 -1.14 1.72
C GLY A 90 -4.59 -0.84 3.13
N GLY A 91 -5.92 -0.97 3.37
CA GLY A 91 -6.51 -0.69 4.68
C GLY A 91 -7.00 -1.91 5.43
N TYR A 92 -7.27 -3.01 4.73
CA TYR A 92 -7.95 -4.17 5.30
C TYR A 92 -7.35 -5.48 4.84
N LYS A 93 -7.33 -6.47 5.73
CA LYS A 93 -7.00 -7.87 5.44
C LYS A 93 -8.18 -8.57 4.78
N ALA A 94 -7.98 -9.79 4.30
CA ALA A 94 -9.02 -10.58 3.64
C ALA A 94 -10.22 -10.91 4.56
N ASP A 95 -10.02 -10.92 5.88
CA ASP A 95 -11.06 -11.08 6.90
C ASP A 95 -11.70 -9.76 7.32
N MET A 96 -11.39 -8.66 6.63
CA MET A 96 -11.84 -7.29 6.88
C MET A 96 -11.29 -6.65 8.18
N ALA A 97 -10.33 -7.28 8.85
CA ALA A 97 -9.59 -6.63 9.93
C ALA A 97 -8.77 -5.45 9.37
N SER A 98 -8.77 -4.33 10.08
CA SER A 98 -7.98 -3.16 9.69
C SER A 98 -6.48 -3.43 9.82
N VAL A 99 -5.69 -2.82 8.94
CA VAL A 99 -4.23 -2.74 9.06
C VAL A 99 -3.89 -1.74 10.16
N ASP A 100 -2.87 -2.06 10.99
CA ASP A 100 -2.32 -1.10 11.94
C ASP A 100 -1.71 0.10 11.20
N GLU A 101 -1.94 1.30 11.71
CA GLU A 101 -1.60 2.53 11.02
C GLU A 101 -0.46 3.30 11.70
N PHE A 102 0.47 3.82 10.90
CA PHE A 102 1.36 4.89 11.31
C PHE A 102 0.60 6.22 11.44
N PRO A 103 1.18 7.24 12.14
CA PRO A 103 0.61 8.58 12.13
C PRO A 103 0.36 9.09 10.71
N ALA A 104 -0.74 9.82 10.53
CA ALA A 104 -1.13 10.41 9.25
C ALA A 104 -0.05 11.36 8.70
N VAL A 105 0.03 11.48 7.37
CA VAL A 105 0.99 12.34 6.68
C VAL A 105 0.30 13.56 6.06
N PHE A 106 1.06 14.65 5.94
CA PHE A 106 0.59 15.83 5.25
C PHE A 106 0.29 15.55 3.78
N ASN A 107 -0.75 16.21 3.28
CA ASN A 107 -1.17 16.14 1.89
C ASN A 107 -0.17 16.91 1.01
N GLU A 108 0.37 16.23 0.01
CA GLU A 108 1.29 16.78 -0.99
C GLU A 108 0.64 16.92 -2.37
N SER A 109 -0.71 17.02 -2.47
CA SER A 109 -1.42 17.02 -3.77
C SER A 109 -1.05 18.22 -4.65
N GLY A 110 -0.49 19.31 -4.08
CA GLY A 110 0.00 20.45 -4.82
C GLY A 110 1.33 20.24 -5.57
N ASN A 111 1.80 19.00 -5.67
CA ASN A 111 3.11 18.62 -6.22
C ASN A 111 3.18 18.60 -7.77
N GLY A 112 2.09 18.99 -8.46
CA GLY A 112 2.02 19.02 -9.92
C GLY A 112 1.74 17.66 -10.58
N ALA A 113 1.74 16.54 -9.84
CA ALA A 113 1.30 15.25 -10.35
C ALA A 113 -0.23 15.23 -10.49
N LYS A 114 -0.73 14.43 -11.45
CA LYS A 114 -2.15 14.34 -11.79
C LYS A 114 -2.69 12.95 -11.49
N ASN A 115 -3.95 12.91 -11.09
CA ASN A 115 -4.71 11.68 -10.92
C ASN A 115 -5.14 11.15 -12.30
N GLN A 116 -4.17 10.67 -13.09
CA GLN A 116 -4.35 10.10 -14.42
C GLN A 116 -4.35 8.58 -14.35
N PHE A 117 -4.85 7.92 -15.39
CA PHE A 117 -4.85 6.47 -15.50
C PHE A 117 -3.48 5.87 -15.17
N GLY A 118 -3.47 4.87 -14.29
CA GLY A 118 -2.27 4.16 -13.84
C GLY A 118 -1.46 4.89 -12.75
N SER A 119 -1.84 6.10 -12.34
CA SER A 119 -1.20 6.72 -11.16
C SER A 119 -1.69 6.08 -9.87
N ILE A 120 -0.80 6.06 -8.86
CA ILE A 120 -1.10 5.65 -7.48
C ILE A 120 -1.17 6.88 -6.58
N ALA A 121 -2.23 6.98 -5.77
CA ALA A 121 -2.45 8.11 -4.88
C ALA A 121 -2.87 7.67 -3.47
N MET A 122 -2.62 8.52 -2.47
CA MET A 122 -3.03 8.29 -1.09
C MET A 122 -4.53 8.52 -0.92
N ALA A 123 -5.22 7.53 -0.37
CA ALA A 123 -6.59 7.72 0.13
C ALA A 123 -6.57 8.51 1.44
N ARG A 124 -7.66 9.24 1.72
CA ARG A 124 -7.83 10.06 2.91
C ARG A 124 -9.29 10.25 3.28
N ASN A 125 -9.55 10.69 4.49
CA ASN A 125 -10.86 11.14 4.96
C ASN A 125 -11.12 12.61 4.52
N ASN A 126 -12.14 13.26 5.12
CA ASN A 126 -12.45 14.65 4.86
C ASN A 126 -11.32 15.61 5.25
N ASP A 127 -10.58 15.31 6.32
CA ASP A 127 -9.36 16.03 6.66
C ASP A 127 -8.31 15.77 5.56
N PRO A 128 -7.80 16.80 4.89
CA PRO A 128 -6.81 16.62 3.83
C PRO A 128 -5.51 15.96 4.32
N HIS A 129 -5.18 16.06 5.59
CA HIS A 129 -3.96 15.56 6.21
C HIS A 129 -4.17 14.25 6.98
N SER A 130 -5.18 13.45 6.60
CA SER A 130 -5.56 12.19 7.27
C SER A 130 -5.08 10.91 6.58
N ALA A 131 -4.23 11.01 5.57
CA ALA A 131 -3.73 9.84 4.84
C ALA A 131 -2.83 8.97 5.73
N THR A 132 -3.11 7.66 5.77
CA THR A 132 -2.35 6.66 6.55
C THR A 132 -1.87 5.52 5.67
N SER A 133 -2.48 4.33 5.72
CA SER A 133 -2.07 3.14 4.97
C SER A 133 -2.71 3.03 3.58
N GLN A 134 -3.93 3.56 3.43
CA GLN A 134 -4.73 3.30 2.24
C GLN A 134 -4.26 4.09 1.02
N PHE A 135 -4.31 3.43 -0.12
CA PHE A 135 -3.99 4.00 -1.43
C PHE A 135 -4.98 3.52 -2.49
N PHE A 136 -4.97 4.17 -3.64
CA PHE A 136 -5.75 3.72 -4.80
C PHE A 136 -4.95 3.88 -6.09
N PHE A 137 -5.29 3.05 -7.08
CA PHE A 137 -4.91 3.28 -8.46
C PHE A 137 -6.04 4.00 -9.18
N ASN A 138 -5.69 4.98 -9.99
CA ASN A 138 -6.62 5.61 -10.91
C ASN A 138 -6.86 4.68 -12.10
N LEU A 139 -8.13 4.30 -12.30
CA LEU A 139 -8.58 3.46 -13.42
C LEU A 139 -9.01 4.28 -14.63
N ASN A 140 -8.99 5.59 -14.51
CA ASN A 140 -9.27 6.57 -15.56
C ASN A 140 -8.54 7.88 -15.24
N ASP A 141 -8.60 8.87 -16.11
CA ASP A 141 -8.21 10.23 -15.82
C ASP A 141 -9.27 10.88 -14.90
N ASN A 142 -8.86 11.23 -13.68
CA ASN A 142 -9.74 11.72 -12.63
C ASN A 142 -9.40 13.17 -12.20
N PRO A 143 -9.63 14.19 -13.04
CA PRO A 143 -9.27 15.57 -12.71
C PRO A 143 -10.01 16.12 -11.49
N SER A 144 -11.13 15.50 -11.09
CA SER A 144 -11.87 15.85 -9.87
C SER A 144 -11.09 15.51 -8.59
N LEU A 145 -10.09 14.63 -8.67
CA LEU A 145 -9.20 14.25 -7.55
C LEU A 145 -7.96 15.15 -7.48
N ASP A 146 -7.72 15.98 -8.49
CA ASP A 146 -6.62 16.94 -8.48
C ASP A 146 -6.90 18.13 -7.55
N PRO A 147 -5.85 18.78 -7.03
CA PRO A 147 -6.03 19.98 -6.24
C PRO A 147 -6.63 21.13 -7.07
N GLY A 148 -7.55 21.86 -6.47
CA GLY A 148 -8.19 23.04 -7.06
C GLY A 148 -8.45 24.09 -5.98
N LYS A 149 -9.72 24.44 -5.74
CA LYS A 149 -10.12 25.26 -4.58
C LYS A 149 -9.85 24.55 -3.25
N ASN A 150 -9.92 23.21 -3.27
CA ASN A 150 -9.68 22.34 -2.13
C ASN A 150 -8.45 21.46 -2.38
N TRP A 151 -7.98 20.82 -1.31
CA TRP A 151 -6.94 19.80 -1.40
C TRP A 151 -7.40 18.62 -2.26
N GLY A 152 -6.53 18.19 -3.19
CA GLY A 152 -6.70 16.97 -3.95
C GLY A 152 -6.22 15.74 -3.20
N TYR A 153 -5.95 14.69 -3.95
CA TYR A 153 -5.34 13.44 -3.47
C TYR A 153 -3.88 13.38 -3.94
N THR A 154 -2.98 13.05 -3.03
CA THR A 154 -1.54 13.04 -3.31
C THR A 154 -1.16 11.87 -4.22
N VAL A 155 -0.90 12.15 -5.49
CA VAL A 155 -0.24 11.20 -6.39
C VAL A 155 1.23 11.09 -5.98
N PHE A 156 1.70 9.85 -5.76
CA PHE A 156 3.05 9.59 -5.27
C PHE A 156 3.83 8.58 -6.12
N GLY A 157 3.26 8.11 -7.23
CA GLY A 157 3.90 7.20 -8.17
C GLY A 157 3.05 6.91 -9.39
N GLN A 158 3.62 6.12 -10.30
CA GLN A 158 3.00 5.73 -11.58
C GLN A 158 3.34 4.27 -11.89
N ILE A 159 2.38 3.53 -12.46
CA ILE A 159 2.62 2.20 -13.00
C ILE A 159 3.64 2.28 -14.13
N GLN A 160 4.61 1.36 -14.11
CA GLN A 160 5.59 1.16 -15.18
C GLN A 160 5.27 -0.09 -16.00
N ASP A 161 4.62 -1.09 -15.36
CA ASP A 161 4.23 -2.35 -15.98
C ASP A 161 3.00 -2.92 -15.27
N GLY A 162 2.17 -3.72 -16.00
CA GLY A 162 0.93 -4.27 -15.46
C GLY A 162 -0.30 -3.42 -15.73
N PHE A 163 -0.29 -2.55 -16.74
CA PHE A 163 -1.48 -1.79 -17.17
C PHE A 163 -2.65 -2.70 -17.54
N GLU A 164 -2.37 -3.84 -18.17
CA GLU A 164 -3.38 -4.85 -18.50
C GLU A 164 -4.03 -5.47 -17.28
N ILE A 165 -3.37 -5.41 -16.09
CA ILE A 165 -3.96 -5.87 -14.83
C ILE A 165 -5.01 -4.87 -14.34
N LEU A 166 -4.77 -3.55 -14.49
CA LEU A 166 -5.80 -2.54 -14.21
C LEU A 166 -7.00 -2.71 -15.13
N GLU A 167 -6.79 -2.98 -16.42
CA GLU A 167 -7.88 -3.22 -17.37
C GLU A 167 -8.67 -4.49 -17.00
N LYS A 168 -8.02 -5.56 -16.51
CA LYS A 168 -8.71 -6.74 -15.96
C LYS A 168 -9.53 -6.40 -14.73
N ILE A 169 -8.97 -5.57 -13.81
CA ILE A 169 -9.66 -5.15 -12.58
C ILE A 169 -10.93 -4.36 -12.92
N LYS A 170 -10.90 -3.46 -13.92
CA LYS A 170 -12.07 -2.69 -14.37
C LYS A 170 -13.25 -3.57 -14.79
N LEU A 171 -13.00 -4.79 -15.25
CA LEU A 171 -14.03 -5.72 -15.70
C LEU A 171 -14.66 -6.56 -14.59
N LEU A 172 -14.14 -6.46 -13.36
CA LEU A 172 -14.66 -7.24 -12.24
C LEU A 172 -15.97 -6.65 -11.73
N GLU A 173 -16.92 -7.53 -11.42
CA GLU A 173 -18.20 -7.17 -10.83
C GLU A 173 -18.06 -6.77 -9.37
N THR A 174 -18.86 -5.82 -8.94
CA THR A 174 -18.95 -5.35 -7.56
C THR A 174 -20.33 -5.59 -6.97
N HIS A 175 -20.42 -5.49 -5.64
CA HIS A 175 -21.67 -5.60 -4.90
C HIS A 175 -21.63 -4.72 -3.64
N THR A 176 -22.76 -4.59 -2.97
CA THR A 176 -22.80 -4.12 -1.59
C THR A 176 -22.58 -5.31 -0.66
N ASP A 177 -21.54 -5.24 0.17
CA ASP A 177 -21.25 -6.28 1.15
C ASP A 177 -22.27 -6.23 2.29
N GLU A 178 -22.99 -7.32 2.53
CA GLU A 178 -24.09 -7.37 3.51
C GLU A 178 -23.62 -7.26 4.97
N LYS A 179 -22.37 -7.63 5.26
CA LYS A 179 -21.84 -7.62 6.63
C LYS A 179 -21.36 -6.23 7.05
N THR A 180 -20.71 -5.52 6.13
CA THR A 180 -20.14 -4.20 6.39
C THR A 180 -21.03 -3.06 5.92
N GLY A 181 -21.96 -3.30 5.00
CA GLY A 181 -22.74 -2.29 4.30
C GLY A 181 -21.93 -1.51 3.26
N TRP A 182 -20.69 -1.90 2.97
CA TRP A 182 -19.85 -1.21 2.03
C TRP A 182 -20.31 -1.45 0.60
N GLN A 183 -20.36 -0.36 -0.15
CA GLN A 183 -20.67 -0.40 -1.58
C GLN A 183 -19.40 -0.61 -2.41
N ASN A 184 -19.60 -1.10 -3.65
CA ASN A 184 -18.51 -1.25 -4.62
C ASN A 184 -17.41 -2.22 -4.16
N VAL A 185 -17.75 -3.24 -3.37
CA VAL A 185 -16.82 -4.31 -2.98
C VAL A 185 -16.71 -5.30 -4.14
N PRO A 186 -15.50 -5.68 -4.61
CA PRO A 186 -15.35 -6.70 -5.64
C PRO A 186 -16.00 -8.03 -5.22
N LYS A 187 -16.89 -8.60 -6.07
CA LYS A 187 -17.49 -9.92 -5.81
C LYS A 187 -16.44 -11.01 -5.69
N GLN A 188 -15.42 -10.96 -6.54
CA GLN A 188 -14.22 -11.77 -6.42
C GLN A 188 -13.14 -10.95 -5.72
N PRO A 189 -12.71 -11.31 -4.50
CA PRO A 189 -11.71 -10.56 -3.77
C PRO A 189 -10.40 -10.40 -4.55
N ILE A 190 -9.93 -9.16 -4.67
CA ILE A 190 -8.62 -8.84 -5.23
C ILE A 190 -7.65 -8.77 -4.07
N ILE A 191 -6.82 -9.80 -3.94
CA ILE A 191 -5.85 -9.92 -2.84
C ILE A 191 -4.51 -9.34 -3.28
N LEU A 192 -3.98 -8.38 -2.51
CA LEU A 192 -2.59 -7.95 -2.56
C LEU A 192 -1.78 -8.93 -1.69
N LYS A 193 -1.15 -9.91 -2.34
CA LYS A 193 -0.41 -10.99 -1.66
C LYS A 193 0.82 -10.44 -0.94
N GLN A 194 1.56 -9.53 -1.60
CA GLN A 194 2.72 -8.84 -1.03
C GLN A 194 3.13 -7.64 -1.88
N VAL A 195 3.87 -6.71 -1.27
CA VAL A 195 4.58 -5.64 -1.97
C VAL A 195 6.08 -5.85 -1.81
N ILE A 196 6.79 -5.97 -2.93
CA ILE A 196 8.23 -6.26 -2.98
C ILE A 196 8.97 -5.01 -3.45
N LEU A 197 9.85 -4.46 -2.61
CA LEU A 197 10.77 -3.41 -3.01
C LEU A 197 11.78 -4.01 -4.01
N GLN A 198 11.91 -3.37 -5.19
CA GLN A 198 12.88 -3.79 -6.19
C GLN A 198 14.29 -3.29 -5.83
N PRO A 199 15.36 -4.00 -6.21
CA PRO A 199 16.73 -3.51 -6.04
C PRO A 199 16.92 -2.13 -6.70
N GLU A 200 17.80 -1.31 -6.14
CA GLU A 200 18.24 -0.08 -6.79
C GLU A 200 18.92 -0.42 -8.13
N GLN A 201 18.56 0.31 -9.16
CA GLN A 201 19.16 0.17 -10.51
C GLN A 201 20.24 1.22 -10.70
#